data_cb939a817616c512737f42ddce58bfec
#
_entry.id   cb939a817616c512737f42ddce58bfec
#
_cell.length_a   1.000
_cell.length_b   1.000
_cell.length_c   1.000
_cell.angle_alpha   90.00
_cell.angle_beta   90.00
_cell.angle_gamma   90.00
#
_symmetry.space_group_name_H-M   'P 1'
#
loop_
_entity.id
_entity.type
_entity.pdbx_description
1 polymer ?
#
loop_
_entity_poly.entity_id
_entity_poly.type
_entity_poly.pdbx_seq_one_letter_code
_entity_poly.pdbx_strand_id
1 'polypeptide(L)'
;MVKLFPLCSLILLMACGAAGSPEQTATTTSSPQTAVTTSKAPTFEADSAYTYVANQVAFGPRVPNSKAHKQCGDYLASELTRFGAQLYVQEANLKAYDGTLLEARNLIGSYNPEQSKRVLLFAHWDSRPYSDHDPDPANLRKPLDGADDGASGVGVLLEIARQLGQQAPNIGVDILFCDAEDYGTP
;
A
#
# COMPACT_ATOMS: atom_id res chain seq x y z
N MET A 1 14.58 -51.63 5.24
CA MET A 1 14.44 -52.33 3.96
C MET A 1 14.50 -51.30 2.85
N VAL A 2 15.66 -51.20 2.24
CA VAL A 2 15.97 -50.27 1.15
C VAL A 2 15.79 -51.03 -0.13
N LYS A 3 14.94 -50.55 -1.08
CA LYS A 3 14.87 -51.07 -2.40
C LYS A 3 15.44 -50.08 -3.41
N LEU A 4 16.64 -50.41 -3.87
CA LEU A 4 17.30 -49.82 -5.05
C LEU A 4 16.56 -50.31 -6.32
N PHE A 5 16.34 -49.40 -7.29
CA PHE A 5 16.05 -49.76 -8.68
C PHE A 5 17.10 -49.17 -9.61
N PRO A 6 17.54 -49.93 -10.63
CA PRO A 6 18.71 -49.60 -11.40
C PRO A 6 18.46 -48.70 -12.59
N LEU A 7 19.49 -47.94 -12.87
CA LEU A 7 19.77 -47.12 -14.03
C LEU A 7 19.84 -47.99 -15.32
N CYS A 8 19.08 -47.65 -16.35
CA CYS A 8 19.27 -48.20 -17.68
C CYS A 8 19.56 -47.07 -18.67
N SER A 9 20.85 -46.95 -18.98
CA SER A 9 21.38 -46.14 -20.09
C SER A 9 21.05 -46.84 -21.42
N LEU A 10 20.51 -46.07 -22.36
CA LEU A 10 20.52 -46.49 -23.77
C LEU A 10 20.94 -45.31 -24.64
N ILE A 11 22.20 -45.36 -25.09
CA ILE A 11 22.75 -44.50 -26.12
C ILE A 11 22.40 -45.09 -27.48
N LEU A 12 21.78 -44.31 -28.35
CA LEU A 12 21.68 -44.68 -29.77
C LEU A 12 22.16 -43.50 -30.63
N LEU A 13 23.33 -43.67 -31.20
CA LEU A 13 23.87 -42.86 -32.31
C LEU A 13 23.39 -43.45 -33.64
N MET A 14 22.87 -42.62 -34.56
CA MET A 14 22.92 -42.84 -36.05
C MET A 14 22.42 -41.54 -36.70
N ALA A 15 23.23 -40.85 -37.37
CA ALA A 15 23.68 -40.88 -38.76
C ALA A 15 22.94 -39.88 -39.67
N CYS A 16 23.75 -39.05 -40.32
CA CYS A 16 23.42 -38.06 -41.33
C CYS A 16 22.50 -38.55 -42.46
N GLY A 17 21.58 -37.68 -42.87
CA GLY A 17 20.90 -37.73 -44.14
C GLY A 17 20.52 -36.33 -44.54
N ALA A 18 21.25 -35.75 -45.53
CA ALA A 18 20.93 -34.47 -46.15
C ALA A 18 19.77 -34.66 -47.13
N ALA A 19 18.68 -33.93 -46.99
CA ALA A 19 17.69 -33.69 -48.04
C ALA A 19 16.90 -32.43 -47.76
N GLY A 20 16.93 -31.52 -48.68
CA GLY A 20 16.04 -30.42 -49.08
C GLY A 20 15.12 -29.79 -48.09
N SER A 21 15.39 -28.56 -47.70
CA SER A 21 14.43 -27.65 -47.05
C SER A 21 13.33 -27.22 -48.04
N PRO A 22 12.06 -27.35 -47.66
CA PRO A 22 11.03 -26.49 -48.24
C PRO A 22 11.03 -25.17 -47.46
N GLU A 23 11.17 -24.07 -48.18
CA GLU A 23 11.05 -22.68 -47.70
C GLU A 23 9.64 -22.50 -47.07
N GLN A 24 9.58 -22.53 -45.74
CA GLN A 24 8.36 -22.17 -45.03
C GLN A 24 8.28 -20.65 -45.00
N THR A 25 7.44 -20.09 -45.87
CA THR A 25 7.00 -18.70 -45.80
C THR A 25 6.32 -18.46 -44.45
N ALA A 26 7.03 -17.90 -43.51
CA ALA A 26 6.48 -17.46 -42.22
C ALA A 26 5.48 -16.33 -42.47
N THR A 27 4.20 -16.64 -42.50
CA THR A 27 3.13 -15.66 -42.45
C THR A 27 3.16 -15.01 -41.06
N THR A 28 3.78 -13.87 -40.96
CA THR A 28 3.78 -13.04 -39.74
C THR A 28 2.36 -12.50 -39.56
N THR A 29 1.53 -13.21 -38.81
CA THR A 29 0.26 -12.67 -38.34
C THR A 29 0.58 -11.65 -37.24
N SER A 30 0.69 -10.39 -37.63
CA SER A 30 0.76 -9.28 -36.69
C SER A 30 -0.58 -9.20 -35.96
N SER A 31 -0.63 -9.67 -34.71
CA SER A 31 -1.71 -9.34 -33.79
C SER A 31 -1.86 -7.82 -33.73
N PRO A 32 -3.07 -7.27 -33.77
CA PRO A 32 -3.27 -5.84 -33.62
C PRO A 32 -2.77 -5.44 -32.23
N GLN A 33 -1.63 -4.74 -32.20
CA GLN A 33 -1.09 -4.13 -31.00
C GLN A 33 -2.05 -2.98 -30.67
N THR A 34 -2.96 -3.22 -29.71
CA THR A 34 -3.84 -2.18 -29.18
C THR A 34 -2.94 -1.06 -28.69
N ALA A 35 -3.01 0.09 -29.36
CA ALA A 35 -2.26 1.28 -28.95
C ALA A 35 -2.68 1.60 -27.52
N VAL A 36 -1.76 1.41 -26.57
CA VAL A 36 -1.94 1.87 -25.20
C VAL A 36 -1.88 3.39 -25.30
N THR A 37 -3.05 4.04 -25.28
CA THR A 37 -3.14 5.47 -25.08
C THR A 37 -2.60 5.76 -23.70
N THR A 38 -1.35 6.24 -23.61
CA THR A 38 -0.75 6.71 -22.37
C THR A 38 -1.51 7.97 -21.94
N SER A 39 -2.47 7.81 -21.04
CA SER A 39 -3.05 8.95 -20.33
C SER A 39 -1.92 9.66 -19.59
N LYS A 40 -1.79 10.97 -19.78
CA LYS A 40 -0.81 11.76 -19.03
C LYS A 40 -1.25 11.73 -17.55
N ALA A 41 -0.37 11.24 -16.67
CA ALA A 41 -0.62 11.27 -15.23
C ALA A 41 -0.80 12.73 -14.76
N PRO A 42 -1.71 12.99 -13.82
CA PRO A 42 -1.82 14.30 -13.17
C PRO A 42 -0.48 14.71 -12.52
N THR A 43 -0.26 16.03 -12.38
CA THR A 43 0.90 16.53 -11.66
C THR A 43 0.72 16.32 -10.16
N PHE A 44 1.69 15.68 -9.52
CA PHE A 44 1.72 15.52 -8.09
C PHE A 44 2.09 16.86 -7.42
N GLU A 45 1.25 17.34 -6.51
CA GLU A 45 1.45 18.61 -5.80
C GLU A 45 2.14 18.35 -4.45
N ALA A 46 3.47 18.48 -4.43
CA ALA A 46 4.28 18.21 -3.24
C ALA A 46 3.90 19.07 -2.04
N ASP A 47 3.57 20.36 -2.27
CA ASP A 47 3.15 21.28 -1.20
C ASP A 47 1.82 20.85 -0.57
N SER A 48 0.90 20.29 -1.37
CA SER A 48 -0.34 19.71 -0.84
C SER A 48 -0.04 18.50 0.03
N ALA A 49 0.81 17.57 -0.42
CA ALA A 49 1.21 16.41 0.36
C ALA A 49 1.87 16.82 1.68
N TYR A 50 2.77 17.79 1.65
CA TYR A 50 3.40 18.34 2.86
C TYR A 50 2.37 18.99 3.81
N THR A 51 1.40 19.70 3.27
CA THR A 51 0.31 20.29 4.08
C THR A 51 -0.50 19.21 4.79
N TYR A 52 -0.78 18.07 4.15
CA TYR A 52 -1.47 16.95 4.80
C TYR A 52 -0.63 16.33 5.93
N VAL A 53 0.70 16.27 5.80
CA VAL A 53 1.59 15.88 6.91
C VAL A 53 1.47 16.87 8.07
N ALA A 54 1.62 18.17 7.78
CA ALA A 54 1.54 19.22 8.81
C ALA A 54 0.20 19.21 9.55
N ASN A 55 -0.92 18.98 8.84
CA ASN A 55 -2.25 18.90 9.44
C ASN A 55 -2.38 17.72 10.41
N GLN A 56 -1.80 16.56 10.07
CA GLN A 56 -1.79 15.39 10.95
C GLN A 56 -0.97 15.66 12.23
N VAL A 57 0.22 16.23 12.07
CA VAL A 57 1.12 16.57 13.20
C VAL A 57 0.51 17.63 14.11
N ALA A 58 -0.29 18.55 13.56
CA ALA A 58 -0.95 19.60 14.33
C ALA A 58 -1.97 19.07 15.37
N PHE A 59 -2.47 17.84 15.23
CA PHE A 59 -3.29 17.19 16.27
C PHE A 59 -2.46 16.74 17.47
N GLY A 60 -1.13 16.64 17.33
CA GLY A 60 -0.21 16.03 18.27
C GLY A 60 0.03 14.53 17.98
N PRO A 61 0.78 13.85 18.86
CA PRO A 61 1.03 12.41 18.73
C PRO A 61 -0.28 11.60 18.61
N ARG A 62 -0.40 10.87 17.51
CA ARG A 62 -1.59 10.06 17.19
C ARG A 62 -1.51 8.67 17.83
N VAL A 63 -1.08 8.64 19.09
CA VAL A 63 -1.01 7.39 19.87
C VAL A 63 -2.41 6.81 20.00
N PRO A 64 -2.62 5.51 19.70
CA PRO A 64 -3.92 4.85 19.87
C PRO A 64 -4.57 5.15 21.23
N ASN A 65 -5.89 5.32 21.24
CA ASN A 65 -6.72 5.73 22.40
C ASN A 65 -6.60 7.20 22.80
N SER A 66 -5.69 8.00 22.21
CA SER A 66 -5.55 9.41 22.57
C SER A 66 -6.63 10.28 21.89
N LYS A 67 -6.82 11.50 22.44
CA LYS A 67 -7.70 12.49 21.80
C LYS A 67 -7.16 12.91 20.42
N ALA A 68 -5.83 13.06 20.27
CA ALA A 68 -5.20 13.40 19.01
C ALA A 68 -5.44 12.32 17.94
N HIS A 69 -5.32 11.04 18.32
CA HIS A 69 -5.63 9.90 17.47
C HIS A 69 -7.08 9.96 16.96
N LYS A 70 -8.06 10.09 17.87
CA LYS A 70 -9.46 10.17 17.47
C LYS A 70 -9.73 11.33 16.50
N GLN A 71 -9.24 12.52 16.81
CA GLN A 71 -9.45 13.72 15.99
C GLN A 71 -8.77 13.62 14.63
N CYS A 72 -7.55 13.09 14.57
CA CYS A 72 -6.85 12.87 13.32
C CYS A 72 -7.57 11.83 12.45
N GLY A 73 -8.04 10.71 13.03
CA GLY A 73 -8.81 9.72 12.30
C GLY A 73 -10.11 10.30 11.71
N ASP A 74 -10.82 11.18 12.44
CA ASP A 74 -12.00 11.89 11.91
C ASP A 74 -11.63 12.83 10.76
N TYR A 75 -10.50 13.53 10.86
CA TYR A 75 -9.95 14.35 9.78
C TYR A 75 -9.63 13.52 8.54
N LEU A 76 -8.90 12.41 8.67
CA LEU A 76 -8.52 11.54 7.55
C LEU A 76 -9.73 10.94 6.86
N ALA A 77 -10.75 10.50 7.62
CA ALA A 77 -12.02 10.01 7.09
C ALA A 77 -12.74 11.10 6.27
N SER A 78 -12.76 12.34 6.77
CA SER A 78 -13.36 13.47 6.08
C SER A 78 -12.62 13.82 4.78
N GLU A 79 -11.28 13.75 4.76
CA GLU A 79 -10.49 14.03 3.56
C GLU A 79 -10.71 12.97 2.46
N LEU A 80 -10.71 11.67 2.79
CA LEU A 80 -11.03 10.62 1.84
C LEU A 80 -12.42 10.82 1.23
N THR A 81 -13.41 11.14 2.06
CA THR A 81 -14.79 11.43 1.60
C THR A 81 -14.82 12.67 0.72
N ARG A 82 -14.14 13.74 1.12
CA ARG A 82 -14.05 15.00 0.35
C ARG A 82 -13.45 14.80 -1.03
N PHE A 83 -12.52 13.85 -1.15
CA PHE A 83 -11.92 13.48 -2.44
C PHE A 83 -12.71 12.43 -3.22
N GLY A 84 -13.95 12.14 -2.81
CA GLY A 84 -14.87 11.30 -3.56
C GLY A 84 -14.68 9.79 -3.37
N ALA A 85 -13.91 9.37 -2.38
CA ALA A 85 -13.81 7.95 -2.05
C ALA A 85 -15.11 7.42 -1.42
N GLN A 86 -15.49 6.20 -1.75
CA GLN A 86 -16.42 5.45 -0.92
C GLN A 86 -15.67 5.00 0.34
N LEU A 87 -16.02 5.59 1.48
CA LEU A 87 -15.36 5.34 2.76
C LEU A 87 -15.92 4.10 3.46
N TYR A 88 -15.03 3.23 3.91
CA TYR A 88 -15.32 2.15 4.85
C TYR A 88 -14.44 2.35 6.09
N VAL A 89 -15.06 2.26 7.26
CA VAL A 89 -14.37 2.34 8.56
C VAL A 89 -14.43 0.97 9.21
N GLN A 90 -13.27 0.41 9.51
CA GLN A 90 -13.14 -0.85 10.22
C GLN A 90 -12.63 -0.57 11.64
N GLU A 91 -13.49 -0.73 12.62
CA GLU A 91 -13.15 -0.58 14.03
C GLU A 91 -12.88 -1.95 14.67
N ALA A 92 -11.84 -2.01 15.50
CA ALA A 92 -11.46 -3.21 16.23
C ALA A 92 -10.82 -2.89 17.57
N ASN A 93 -11.10 -3.71 18.58
CA ASN A 93 -10.36 -3.69 19.83
C ASN A 93 -9.20 -4.68 19.75
N LEU A 94 -7.98 -4.18 19.70
CA LEU A 94 -6.77 -4.98 19.60
C LEU A 94 -6.09 -5.04 20.96
N LYS A 95 -5.59 -6.21 21.34
CA LYS A 95 -4.81 -6.36 22.57
C LYS A 95 -3.33 -6.22 22.23
N ALA A 96 -2.69 -5.15 22.70
CA ALA A 96 -1.27 -4.93 22.56
C ALA A 96 -0.43 -5.92 23.40
N TYR A 97 0.88 -5.95 23.15
CA TYR A 97 1.82 -6.86 23.84
C TYR A 97 1.84 -6.66 25.37
N ASP A 98 1.64 -5.42 25.84
CA ASP A 98 1.58 -5.06 27.25
C ASP A 98 0.21 -5.30 27.91
N GLY A 99 -0.76 -5.81 27.13
CA GLY A 99 -2.12 -6.08 27.58
C GLY A 99 -3.09 -4.91 27.40
N THR A 100 -2.64 -3.73 26.96
CA THR A 100 -3.48 -2.57 26.66
C THR A 100 -4.46 -2.91 25.53
N LEU A 101 -5.73 -2.53 25.70
CA LEU A 101 -6.71 -2.59 24.62
C LEU A 101 -6.64 -1.31 23.80
N LEU A 102 -6.37 -1.46 22.51
CA LEU A 102 -6.30 -0.37 21.53
C LEU A 102 -7.61 -0.32 20.76
N GLU A 103 -8.28 0.82 20.79
CA GLU A 103 -9.45 1.13 19.95
C GLU A 103 -8.94 1.50 18.54
N ALA A 104 -8.62 0.49 17.75
CA ALA A 104 -8.05 0.68 16.41
C ALA A 104 -9.14 0.98 15.38
N ARG A 105 -8.80 1.83 14.39
CA ARG A 105 -9.70 2.29 13.36
C ARG A 105 -9.00 2.39 12.01
N ASN A 106 -9.11 1.35 11.19
CA ASN A 106 -8.64 1.39 9.80
C ASN A 106 -9.63 2.17 8.94
N LEU A 107 -9.10 3.04 8.06
CA LEU A 107 -9.89 3.84 7.13
C LEU A 107 -9.59 3.39 5.71
N ILE A 108 -10.61 3.00 4.96
CA ILE A 108 -10.47 2.51 3.60
C ILE A 108 -11.27 3.41 2.67
N GLY A 109 -10.57 4.13 1.79
CA GLY A 109 -11.18 4.91 0.72
C GLY A 109 -11.14 4.16 -0.60
N SER A 110 -12.30 3.78 -1.15
CA SER A 110 -12.40 3.03 -2.39
C SER A 110 -12.82 3.92 -3.54
N TYR A 111 -12.06 3.88 -4.64
CA TYR A 111 -12.35 4.55 -5.92
C TYR A 111 -12.67 3.49 -6.96
N ASN A 112 -13.69 3.72 -7.79
CA ASN A 112 -14.22 2.75 -8.77
C ASN A 112 -14.41 1.36 -8.15
N PRO A 113 -15.28 1.21 -7.13
CA PRO A 113 -15.41 -0.03 -6.35
C PRO A 113 -15.92 -1.21 -7.18
N GLU A 114 -16.59 -0.95 -8.31
CA GLU A 114 -17.10 -1.97 -9.24
C GLU A 114 -16.04 -2.60 -10.14
N GLN A 115 -14.85 -2.00 -10.22
CA GLN A 115 -13.76 -2.52 -11.04
C GLN A 115 -13.13 -3.75 -10.40
N SER A 116 -13.04 -4.86 -11.14
CA SER A 116 -12.43 -6.11 -10.66
C SER A 116 -10.89 -6.06 -10.61
N LYS A 117 -10.27 -5.31 -11.54
CA LYS A 117 -8.82 -5.04 -11.49
C LYS A 117 -8.58 -3.85 -10.57
N ARG A 118 -7.93 -4.10 -9.44
CA ARG A 118 -7.70 -3.09 -8.40
C ARG A 118 -6.26 -3.07 -7.94
N VAL A 119 -5.85 -1.93 -7.38
CA VAL A 119 -4.60 -1.77 -6.63
C VAL A 119 -4.92 -1.29 -5.23
N LEU A 120 -4.12 -1.74 -4.26
CA LEU A 120 -4.16 -1.30 -2.87
C LEU A 120 -2.93 -0.44 -2.60
N LEU A 121 -3.15 0.77 -2.08
CA LEU A 121 -2.14 1.67 -1.55
C LEU A 121 -2.38 1.78 -0.05
N PHE A 122 -1.33 1.70 0.77
CA PHE A 122 -1.53 1.78 2.21
C PHE A 122 -0.38 2.48 2.92
N ALA A 123 -0.70 3.08 4.07
CA ALA A 123 0.24 3.63 5.05
C ALA A 123 -0.42 3.56 6.43
N HIS A 124 0.37 3.49 7.52
CA HIS A 124 -0.19 3.65 8.86
C HIS A 124 -0.33 5.13 9.20
N TRP A 125 -1.26 5.46 10.10
CA TRP A 125 -1.55 6.84 10.48
C TRP A 125 -1.38 7.13 11.97
N ASP A 126 -1.30 6.09 12.80
CA ASP A 126 -0.96 6.20 14.20
C ASP A 126 0.50 6.61 14.40
N SER A 127 0.88 6.92 15.61
CA SER A 127 2.27 7.20 15.98
C SER A 127 2.66 6.50 17.28
N ARG A 128 3.96 6.30 17.41
CA ARG A 128 4.58 5.55 18.48
C ARG A 128 4.40 6.23 19.84
N PRO A 129 3.95 5.49 20.89
CA PRO A 129 3.72 6.04 22.22
C PRO A 129 5.00 6.41 22.97
N TYR A 130 6.16 5.88 22.55
CA TYR A 130 7.43 6.04 23.24
C TYR A 130 8.56 6.29 22.26
N SER A 131 9.47 7.23 22.60
CA SER A 131 10.72 7.45 21.87
C SER A 131 11.80 6.45 22.32
N ASP A 132 11.52 5.16 22.26
CA ASP A 132 12.31 4.06 22.82
C ASP A 132 13.70 3.87 22.19
N HIS A 133 13.98 4.54 21.08
CA HIS A 133 15.29 4.62 20.42
C HIS A 133 15.99 5.99 20.61
N ASP A 134 15.43 6.90 21.40
CA ASP A 134 16.06 8.20 21.64
C ASP A 134 17.36 8.01 22.48
N PRO A 135 18.47 8.63 22.07
CA PRO A 135 19.73 8.52 22.81
C PRO A 135 19.68 9.19 24.19
N ASP A 136 18.77 10.14 24.41
CA ASP A 136 18.54 10.78 25.71
C ASP A 136 17.49 10.01 26.53
N PRO A 137 17.88 9.41 27.68
CA PRO A 137 16.96 8.66 28.54
C PRO A 137 15.75 9.50 29.01
N ALA A 138 15.84 10.83 29.05
CA ALA A 138 14.74 11.72 29.44
C ALA A 138 13.61 11.75 28.41
N ASN A 139 13.87 11.29 27.20
CA ASN A 139 12.89 11.27 26.10
C ASN A 139 12.20 9.91 25.93
N LEU A 140 12.77 8.81 26.44
CA LEU A 140 12.32 7.45 26.18
C LEU A 140 10.82 7.19 26.42
N ARG A 141 10.18 7.97 27.29
CA ARG A 141 8.74 7.86 27.58
C ARG A 141 7.88 8.93 26.92
N LYS A 142 8.45 9.74 26.04
CA LYS A 142 7.70 10.75 25.30
C LYS A 142 7.13 10.15 24.02
N PRO A 143 5.89 10.45 23.65
CA PRO A 143 5.35 10.00 22.38
C PRO A 143 6.03 10.71 21.21
N LEU A 144 6.07 10.07 20.05
CA LEU A 144 6.58 10.64 18.82
C LEU A 144 5.48 11.41 18.09
N ASP A 145 5.85 12.54 17.47
CA ASP A 145 4.95 13.31 16.60
C ASP A 145 4.65 12.57 15.29
N GLY A 146 5.50 11.61 14.88
CA GLY A 146 5.27 10.75 13.73
C GLY A 146 5.11 11.51 12.41
N ALA A 147 5.91 12.56 12.16
CA ALA A 147 5.82 13.35 10.94
C ALA A 147 6.29 12.55 9.72
N ASP A 148 7.43 11.86 9.86
CA ASP A 148 7.95 10.95 8.84
C ASP A 148 7.27 9.59 8.97
N ASP A 149 7.32 9.01 10.14
CA ASP A 149 6.75 7.72 10.49
C ASP A 149 5.28 7.87 10.91
N GLY A 150 4.51 7.54 10.06
CA GLY A 150 3.23 7.35 9.48
C GLY A 150 2.70 8.54 8.69
N ALA A 151 2.80 9.81 9.16
CA ALA A 151 2.12 10.94 8.52
C ALA A 151 2.62 11.24 7.10
N SER A 152 3.91 10.98 6.78
CA SER A 152 4.45 11.21 5.44
C SER A 152 3.78 10.32 4.38
N GLY A 153 3.66 9.03 4.67
CA GLY A 153 2.97 8.07 3.79
C GLY A 153 1.51 8.46 3.57
N VAL A 154 0.81 8.79 4.65
CA VAL A 154 -0.59 9.27 4.59
C VAL A 154 -0.71 10.57 3.81
N GLY A 155 0.21 11.52 3.96
CA GLY A 155 0.23 12.78 3.22
C GLY A 155 0.34 12.56 1.70
N VAL A 156 1.22 11.65 1.28
CA VAL A 156 1.35 11.23 -0.13
C VAL A 156 0.04 10.60 -0.62
N LEU A 157 -0.54 9.70 0.16
CA LEU A 157 -1.78 9.01 -0.22
C LEU A 157 -2.99 9.94 -0.28
N LEU A 158 -3.06 10.98 0.57
CA LEU A 158 -4.10 12.01 0.48
C LEU A 158 -3.96 12.85 -0.79
N GLU A 159 -2.73 13.17 -1.21
CA GLU A 159 -2.53 13.85 -2.49
C GLU A 159 -2.93 12.95 -3.67
N ILE A 160 -2.62 11.65 -3.62
CA ILE A 160 -3.11 10.68 -4.61
C ILE A 160 -4.64 10.61 -4.59
N ALA A 161 -5.28 10.57 -3.40
CA ALA A 161 -6.72 10.59 -3.24
C ALA A 161 -7.35 11.83 -3.90
N ARG A 162 -6.74 13.01 -3.70
CA ARG A 162 -7.16 14.25 -4.35
C ARG A 162 -7.14 14.14 -5.88
N GLN A 163 -6.10 13.55 -6.43
CA GLN A 163 -5.97 13.35 -7.88
C GLN A 163 -6.98 12.32 -8.40
N LEU A 164 -7.20 11.21 -7.68
CA LEU A 164 -8.20 10.21 -8.04
C LEU A 164 -9.62 10.79 -8.09
N GLY A 165 -9.93 11.72 -7.19
CA GLY A 165 -11.20 12.45 -7.19
C GLY A 165 -11.35 13.41 -8.39
N GLN A 166 -10.26 13.90 -8.96
CA GLN A 166 -10.27 14.76 -10.14
C GLN A 166 -10.27 13.97 -11.45
N GLN A 167 -9.51 12.89 -11.50
CA GLN A 167 -9.35 12.04 -12.68
C GLN A 167 -9.24 10.58 -12.26
N ALA A 168 -10.37 9.88 -12.27
CA ALA A 168 -10.41 8.46 -11.94
C ALA A 168 -9.69 7.61 -13.01
N PRO A 169 -8.87 6.63 -12.63
CA PRO A 169 -8.25 5.68 -13.56
C PRO A 169 -9.27 4.64 -14.04
N ASN A 170 -8.89 3.85 -15.05
CA ASN A 170 -9.73 2.74 -15.58
C ASN A 170 -9.67 1.47 -14.70
N ILE A 171 -9.14 1.56 -13.50
CA ILE A 171 -9.04 0.47 -12.51
C ILE A 171 -9.62 0.93 -11.18
N GLY A 172 -9.91 -0.02 -10.30
CA GLY A 172 -10.23 0.30 -8.92
C GLY A 172 -8.97 0.65 -8.14
N VAL A 173 -9.08 1.59 -7.20
CA VAL A 173 -8.01 1.94 -6.28
C VAL A 173 -8.58 1.97 -4.87
N ASP A 174 -7.94 1.24 -3.96
CA ASP A 174 -8.22 1.30 -2.53
C ASP A 174 -7.06 1.97 -1.82
N ILE A 175 -7.35 2.97 -1.01
CA ILE A 175 -6.40 3.62 -0.11
C ILE A 175 -6.75 3.18 1.31
N LEU A 176 -5.83 2.51 1.98
CA LEU A 176 -5.98 2.04 3.34
C LEU A 176 -5.04 2.83 4.27
N PHE A 177 -5.61 3.52 5.24
CA PHE A 177 -4.88 4.05 6.38
C PHE A 177 -4.99 3.04 7.52
N CYS A 178 -3.89 2.32 7.79
CA CYS A 178 -3.80 1.32 8.85
C CYS A 178 -3.62 2.00 10.20
N ASP A 179 -4.19 1.41 11.24
CA ASP A 179 -4.10 1.89 12.61
C ASP A 179 -3.41 0.88 13.51
N ALA A 180 -2.82 1.37 14.61
CA ALA A 180 -2.15 0.57 15.63
C ALA A 180 -0.97 -0.27 15.11
N GLU A 181 -0.29 0.21 14.06
CA GLU A 181 0.88 -0.44 13.48
C GLU A 181 2.13 -0.17 14.32
N ASP A 182 2.28 1.08 14.80
CA ASP A 182 3.49 1.56 15.48
C ASP A 182 3.37 1.63 17.00
N TYR A 183 2.57 0.76 17.62
CA TYR A 183 2.43 0.77 19.09
C TYR A 183 3.71 0.32 19.81
N GLY A 184 4.62 -0.30 19.09
CA GLY A 184 5.89 -0.80 19.60
C GLY A 184 5.88 -2.29 19.92
N THR A 185 7.05 -2.75 20.34
CA THR A 185 7.30 -4.17 20.72
C THR A 185 7.83 -4.25 22.15
N PRO A 186 7.76 -5.42 22.80
CA PRO A 186 8.39 -5.64 24.10
C PRO A 186 9.88 -5.43 24.07
#